data_cb40a8b342dfd3f867f89ea300cb0c05
#
_entry.id   cb40a8b342dfd3f867f89ea300cb0c05
#
_cell.length_a   1.000
_cell.length_b   1.000
_cell.length_c   1.000
_cell.angle_alpha   90.00
_cell.angle_beta   90.00
_cell.angle_gamma   90.00
#
_symmetry.space_group_name_H-M   'P 1'
#
loop_
_entity.id
_entity.type
_entity.pdbx_description
1 polymer ?
#
loop_
_entity_poly.entity_id
_entity_poly.type
_entity_poly.pdbx_seq_one_letter_code
_entity_poly.pdbx_strand_id
1 'polypeptide(L)'
;MGLNTLTREPLFPELHLDAFLLTAPVVECLRKPSKPIGVCAQDMMGNVPDHEDRGTRRRAILALGRQDVVPELIRPLDPRAEVLGASSDHLILDVEDVRPAPRPGDEFAFLPGYGALLALFTSQYVDKDYYGAPGQPEGAPDLA
;
A
#
# COMPACT_ATOMS: atom_id res chain seq x y z
N MET A 1 -1.15 -1.36 15.27
CA MET A 1 -2.08 -2.29 15.98
C MET A 1 -2.51 -1.62 17.28
N GLY A 2 -3.44 -2.18 18.06
CA GLY A 2 -3.91 -1.52 19.29
C GLY A 2 -5.22 -0.75 19.10
N LEU A 3 -5.95 -1.06 18.03
CA LEU A 3 -7.30 -0.57 17.82
C LEU A 3 -8.32 -1.52 18.44
N ASN A 4 -9.36 -0.95 19.03
CA ASN A 4 -10.56 -1.68 19.43
C ASN A 4 -11.21 -2.29 18.17
N THR A 5 -11.54 -3.57 18.21
CA THR A 5 -12.10 -4.29 17.06
C THR A 5 -13.51 -3.81 16.66
N LEU A 6 -14.24 -3.20 17.58
CA LEU A 6 -15.60 -2.71 17.37
C LEU A 6 -15.61 -1.22 16.97
N THR A 7 -14.90 -0.36 17.72
CA THR A 7 -14.95 1.09 17.52
C THR A 7 -13.90 1.61 16.55
N ARG A 8 -12.86 0.82 16.26
CA ARG A 8 -11.69 1.24 15.47
C ARG A 8 -10.87 2.37 16.11
N GLU A 9 -11.12 2.68 17.38
CA GLU A 9 -10.38 3.68 18.15
C GLU A 9 -9.17 3.04 18.84
N PRO A 10 -8.12 3.81 19.16
CA PRO A 10 -7.01 3.33 19.98
C PRO A 10 -7.51 2.76 21.31
N LEU A 11 -7.01 1.58 21.71
CA LEU A 11 -7.34 0.98 23.01
C LEU A 11 -6.83 1.83 24.17
N PHE A 12 -5.68 2.50 23.97
CA PHE A 12 -5.07 3.42 24.92
C PHE A 12 -4.49 4.62 24.16
N PRO A 13 -4.54 5.84 24.72
CA PRO A 13 -4.01 7.05 24.07
C PRO A 13 -2.51 6.98 23.73
N GLU A 14 -1.74 6.19 24.51
CA GLU A 14 -0.29 6.07 24.37
C GLU A 14 0.14 5.04 23.32
N LEU A 15 -0.79 4.34 22.69
CA LEU A 15 -0.46 3.32 21.68
C LEU A 15 -0.01 3.95 20.36
N HIS A 16 1.18 3.63 19.93
CA HIS A 16 1.70 3.97 18.62
C HIS A 16 0.98 3.15 17.55
N LEU A 17 0.19 3.82 16.71
CA LEU A 17 -0.53 3.19 15.60
C LEU A 17 0.32 3.09 14.33
N ASP A 18 1.46 3.77 14.33
CA ASP A 18 2.44 3.93 13.27
C ASP A 18 3.77 3.21 13.54
N ALA A 19 3.79 2.30 14.53
CA ALA A 19 4.98 1.52 14.89
C ALA A 19 5.47 0.59 13.76
N PHE A 20 4.66 0.35 12.75
CA PHE A 20 5.01 -0.43 11.58
C PHE A 20 4.71 0.39 10.33
N LEU A 21 5.71 0.49 9.47
CA LEU A 21 5.63 1.15 8.19
C LEU A 21 6.02 0.14 7.12
N LEU A 22 5.24 0.08 6.04
CA LEU A 22 5.57 -0.67 4.84
C LEU A 22 5.95 0.32 3.76
N THR A 23 7.08 0.12 3.11
CA THR A 23 7.44 0.86 1.90
C THR A 23 7.54 -0.08 0.71
N ALA A 24 7.25 0.44 -0.47
CA ALA A 24 7.41 -0.27 -1.72
C ALA A 24 7.84 0.68 -2.84
N PRO A 25 8.81 0.29 -3.68
CA PRO A 25 9.28 1.15 -4.76
C PRO A 25 8.24 1.27 -5.87
N VAL A 26 8.10 2.48 -6.40
CA VAL A 26 7.31 2.78 -7.59
C VAL A 26 8.07 2.31 -8.82
N VAL A 27 7.50 1.40 -9.61
CA VAL A 27 8.10 0.90 -10.86
C VAL A 27 7.56 1.62 -12.09
N GLU A 28 6.35 2.13 -12.02
CA GLU A 28 5.73 2.90 -13.10
C GLU A 28 4.80 3.97 -12.52
N CYS A 29 4.73 5.14 -13.17
CA CYS A 29 3.72 6.15 -12.85
C CYS A 29 3.28 6.85 -14.14
N LEU A 30 2.09 6.50 -14.65
CA LEU A 30 1.55 6.99 -15.92
C LEU A 30 0.09 7.41 -15.81
N ARG A 31 -0.35 8.27 -16.73
CA ARG A 31 -1.77 8.58 -16.92
C ARG A 31 -2.43 7.48 -17.77
N LYS A 32 -3.45 6.86 -17.21
CA LYS A 32 -4.20 5.77 -17.87
C LYS A 32 -5.71 6.00 -17.72
N PRO A 33 -6.54 5.53 -18.67
CA PRO A 33 -7.98 5.51 -18.47
C PRO A 33 -8.35 4.74 -17.21
N SER A 34 -9.28 5.27 -16.40
CA SER A 34 -9.74 4.61 -15.17
C SER A 34 -10.53 3.34 -15.48
N LYS A 35 -11.24 3.32 -16.60
CA LYS A 35 -11.91 2.14 -17.10
C LYS A 35 -11.03 1.45 -18.15
N PRO A 36 -10.74 0.14 -18.00
CA PRO A 36 -10.01 -0.61 -19.01
C PRO A 36 -10.71 -0.57 -20.37
N ILE A 37 -9.93 -0.45 -21.44
CA ILE A 37 -10.44 -0.52 -22.81
C ILE A 37 -10.55 -2.01 -23.17
N GLY A 38 -11.76 -2.52 -23.39
CA GLY A 38 -12.01 -3.91 -23.77
C GLY A 38 -12.86 -4.68 -22.77
N VAL A 39 -12.97 -5.99 -22.99
CA VAL A 39 -13.69 -6.90 -22.08
C VAL A 39 -12.80 -7.19 -20.89
N CYS A 40 -13.22 -6.76 -19.70
CA CYS A 40 -12.54 -7.12 -18.47
C CYS A 40 -12.69 -8.62 -18.21
N ALA A 41 -11.56 -9.34 -18.18
CA ALA A 41 -11.54 -10.71 -17.70
C ALA A 41 -11.75 -10.76 -16.17
N GLN A 42 -12.15 -11.91 -15.67
CA GLN A 42 -12.19 -12.17 -14.23
C GLN A 42 -10.78 -12.04 -13.63
N ASP A 43 -10.70 -11.52 -12.41
CA ASP A 43 -9.47 -11.55 -11.62
C ASP A 43 -9.14 -13.00 -11.19
N MET A 44 -7.98 -13.19 -10.52
CA MET A 44 -7.56 -14.50 -10.04
C MET A 44 -8.55 -15.15 -9.05
N MET A 45 -9.46 -14.36 -8.48
CA MET A 45 -10.49 -14.81 -7.52
C MET A 45 -11.85 -15.02 -8.19
N GLY A 46 -11.93 -14.83 -9.52
CA GLY A 46 -13.17 -14.98 -10.29
C GLY A 46 -14.11 -13.76 -10.25
N ASN A 47 -13.68 -12.64 -9.68
CA ASN A 47 -14.48 -11.44 -9.65
C ASN A 47 -14.32 -10.64 -10.96
N VAL A 48 -15.40 -10.04 -11.43
CA VAL A 48 -15.36 -9.04 -12.49
C VAL A 48 -15.33 -7.67 -11.82
N PRO A 49 -14.19 -6.95 -11.85
CA PRO A 49 -14.13 -5.64 -11.23
C PRO A 49 -15.07 -4.66 -11.94
N ASP A 50 -15.98 -4.06 -11.20
CA ASP A 50 -16.78 -2.93 -11.71
C ASP A 50 -15.95 -1.65 -11.55
N HIS A 51 -15.40 -1.17 -12.64
CA HIS A 51 -14.60 0.06 -12.66
C HIS A 51 -15.49 1.25 -13.06
N GLU A 52 -15.74 2.12 -12.10
CA GLU A 52 -16.32 3.43 -12.39
C GLU A 52 -15.41 4.23 -13.34
N ASP A 53 -16.00 4.81 -14.38
CA ASP A 53 -15.25 5.65 -15.29
C ASP A 53 -15.02 7.04 -14.67
N ARG A 54 -13.80 7.26 -14.19
CA ARG A 54 -13.32 8.54 -13.65
C ARG A 54 -12.42 9.30 -14.65
N GLY A 55 -12.51 8.94 -15.94
CA GLY A 55 -11.68 9.53 -16.99
C GLY A 55 -10.23 9.06 -16.95
N THR A 56 -9.31 9.92 -17.39
CA THR A 56 -7.86 9.61 -17.38
C THR A 56 -7.24 10.06 -16.07
N ARG A 57 -6.72 9.12 -15.30
CA ARG A 57 -6.12 9.34 -14.00
C ARG A 57 -4.67 8.86 -13.95
N ARG A 58 -3.87 9.42 -13.07
CA ARG A 58 -2.50 8.98 -12.83
C ARG A 58 -2.51 7.76 -11.94
N ARG A 59 -1.90 6.68 -12.44
CA ARG A 59 -1.75 5.42 -11.72
C ARG A 59 -0.28 5.13 -11.49
N ALA A 60 0.06 4.70 -10.28
CA ALA A 60 1.35 4.15 -9.95
C ALA A 60 1.25 2.63 -9.85
N ILE A 61 2.30 1.95 -10.29
CA ILE A 61 2.51 0.51 -10.09
C ILE A 61 3.71 0.36 -9.15
N LEU A 62 3.56 -0.43 -8.10
CA LEU A 62 4.58 -0.68 -7.10
C LEU A 62 5.02 -2.14 -7.14
N ALA A 63 6.29 -2.39 -6.81
CA ALA A 63 6.86 -3.73 -6.68
C ALA A 63 6.46 -4.38 -5.34
N LEU A 64 5.18 -4.62 -5.16
CA LEU A 64 4.57 -5.28 -4.01
C LEU A 64 3.26 -5.89 -4.48
N GLY A 65 3.00 -7.16 -4.21
CA GLY A 65 1.79 -7.82 -4.67
C GLY A 65 1.15 -8.74 -3.64
N ARG A 66 0.15 -9.49 -4.10
CA ARG A 66 -0.64 -10.39 -3.24
C ARG A 66 0.18 -11.55 -2.67
N GLN A 67 1.34 -11.86 -3.25
CA GLN A 67 2.26 -12.85 -2.69
C GLN A 67 2.87 -12.41 -1.37
N ASP A 68 2.96 -11.10 -1.11
CA ASP A 68 3.67 -10.53 0.04
C ASP A 68 2.72 -9.86 1.03
N VAL A 69 1.59 -9.35 0.56
CA VAL A 69 0.66 -8.57 1.37
C VAL A 69 -0.79 -8.83 0.99
N VAL A 70 -1.70 -8.57 1.92
CA VAL A 70 -3.14 -8.47 1.66
C VAL A 70 -3.47 -7.00 1.37
N PRO A 71 -3.70 -6.60 0.11
CA PRO A 71 -3.84 -5.19 -0.29
C PRO A 71 -4.99 -4.47 0.40
N GLU A 72 -6.04 -5.19 0.74
CA GLU A 72 -7.22 -4.67 1.43
C GLU A 72 -6.95 -4.30 2.90
N LEU A 73 -5.80 -4.73 3.43
CA LEU A 73 -5.39 -4.52 4.83
C LEU A 73 -4.22 -3.54 4.97
N ILE A 74 -3.84 -2.86 3.90
CA ILE A 74 -2.89 -1.75 3.94
C ILE A 74 -3.60 -0.44 3.61
N ARG A 75 -3.10 0.65 4.17
CA ARG A 75 -3.61 2.00 3.91
C ARG A 75 -2.45 2.89 3.50
N PRO A 76 -2.52 3.59 2.37
CA PRO A 76 -1.53 4.60 2.02
C PRO A 76 -1.31 5.60 3.16
N LEU A 77 -0.06 5.96 3.40
CA LEU A 77 0.28 7.01 4.36
C LEU A 77 -0.22 8.37 3.85
N ASP A 78 -0.09 8.62 2.55
CA ASP A 78 -0.72 9.76 1.90
C ASP A 78 -2.21 9.48 1.66
N PRO A 79 -3.13 10.21 2.34
CA PRO A 79 -4.58 9.97 2.22
C PRO A 79 -5.16 10.34 0.85
N ARG A 80 -4.37 10.99 -0.02
CA ARG A 80 -4.75 11.34 -1.40
C ARG A 80 -4.54 10.19 -2.38
N ALA A 81 -3.87 9.12 -1.96
CA ALA A 81 -3.71 7.91 -2.76
C ALA A 81 -4.80 6.88 -2.44
N GLU A 82 -5.20 6.11 -3.44
CA GLU A 82 -6.18 5.03 -3.31
C GLU A 82 -5.59 3.73 -3.85
N VAL A 83 -5.71 2.64 -3.07
CA VAL A 83 -5.36 1.30 -3.54
C VAL A 83 -6.47 0.80 -4.46
N LEU A 84 -6.16 0.56 -5.73
CA LEU A 84 -7.12 0.07 -6.71
C LEU A 84 -7.17 -1.45 -6.78
N GLY A 85 -6.07 -2.12 -6.47
CA GLY A 85 -5.96 -3.57 -6.49
C GLY A 85 -4.52 -4.03 -6.63
N ALA A 86 -4.33 -5.35 -6.72
CA ALA A 86 -3.00 -5.93 -6.91
C ALA A 86 -3.07 -7.22 -7.73
N SER A 87 -2.01 -7.47 -8.50
CA SER A 87 -1.66 -8.78 -9.05
C SER A 87 -0.85 -9.58 -8.01
N SER A 88 -0.27 -10.72 -8.42
CA SER A 88 0.68 -11.47 -7.59
C SER A 88 1.85 -10.59 -7.12
N ASP A 89 2.39 -9.76 -8.01
CA ASP A 89 3.68 -9.09 -7.85
C ASP A 89 3.59 -7.56 -7.81
N HIS A 90 2.44 -6.98 -8.20
CA HIS A 90 2.31 -5.54 -8.37
C HIS A 90 1.05 -5.00 -7.69
N LEU A 91 1.22 -3.90 -6.96
CA LEU A 91 0.14 -3.08 -6.40
C LEU A 91 -0.15 -1.90 -7.32
N ILE A 92 -1.42 -1.60 -7.52
CA ILE A 92 -1.86 -0.48 -8.36
C ILE A 92 -2.53 0.57 -7.49
N LEU A 93 -2.03 1.80 -7.57
CA LEU A 93 -2.59 2.96 -6.89
C LEU A 93 -3.17 3.97 -7.87
N ASP A 94 -4.25 4.62 -7.49
CA ASP A 94 -4.61 5.94 -8.01
C ASP A 94 -3.85 7.00 -7.23
N VAL A 95 -3.08 7.82 -7.94
CA VAL A 95 -2.23 8.87 -7.36
C VAL A 95 -2.47 10.22 -8.06
N GLU A 96 -3.66 10.42 -8.65
CA GLU A 96 -3.98 11.65 -9.39
C GLU A 96 -3.87 12.90 -8.53
N ASP A 97 -4.22 12.78 -7.25
CA ASP A 97 -4.27 13.89 -6.31
C ASP A 97 -3.01 14.02 -5.42
N VAL A 98 -2.08 13.06 -5.51
CA VAL A 98 -0.81 13.07 -4.77
C VAL A 98 0.13 14.16 -5.30
N ARG A 99 0.71 14.95 -4.39
CA ARG A 99 1.63 16.04 -4.72
C ARG A 99 2.84 16.06 -3.76
N PRO A 100 4.07 16.04 -4.28
CA PRO A 100 4.41 15.86 -5.68
C PRO A 100 3.97 14.51 -6.23
N ALA A 101 3.77 14.41 -7.55
CA ALA A 101 3.43 13.13 -8.17
C ALA A 101 4.59 12.15 -8.04
N PRO A 102 4.35 10.89 -7.61
CA PRO A 102 5.42 9.91 -7.48
C PRO A 102 6.07 9.58 -8.82
N ARG A 103 7.33 9.19 -8.78
CA ARG A 103 8.14 8.83 -9.94
C ARG A 103 8.69 7.41 -9.78
N PRO A 104 9.00 6.72 -10.87
CA PRO A 104 9.73 5.46 -10.78
C PRO A 104 11.02 5.60 -9.96
N GLY A 105 11.22 4.73 -8.98
CA GLY A 105 12.31 4.76 -8.02
C GLY A 105 11.99 5.45 -6.68
N ASP A 106 10.89 6.19 -6.59
CA ASP A 106 10.43 6.72 -5.30
C ASP A 106 9.86 5.58 -4.43
N GLU A 107 10.00 5.70 -3.11
CA GLU A 107 9.37 4.81 -2.14
C GLU A 107 7.97 5.34 -1.79
N PHE A 108 6.98 4.45 -1.80
CA PHE A 108 5.62 4.76 -1.39
C PHE A 108 5.27 4.03 -0.09
N ALA A 109 4.74 4.78 0.88
CA ALA A 109 4.56 4.30 2.26
C ALA A 109 3.11 3.94 2.59
N PHE A 110 2.95 2.90 3.43
CA PHE A 110 1.66 2.39 3.89
C PHE A 110 1.69 2.07 5.38
N LEU A 111 0.53 2.18 6.01
CA LEU A 111 0.26 1.66 7.34
C LEU A 111 -0.40 0.28 7.22
N PRO A 112 0.29 -0.80 7.59
CA PRO A 112 -0.25 -2.14 7.52
C PRO A 112 -1.16 -2.44 8.72
N GLY A 113 -2.29 -3.09 8.45
CA GLY A 113 -3.12 -3.72 9.47
C GLY A 113 -2.55 -5.07 9.91
N TYR A 114 -3.14 -5.69 10.93
CA TYR A 114 -2.63 -6.94 11.52
C TYR A 114 -2.47 -8.08 10.49
N GLY A 115 -3.48 -8.33 9.67
CA GLY A 115 -3.41 -9.41 8.67
C GLY A 115 -2.36 -9.14 7.58
N ALA A 116 -2.15 -7.86 7.22
CA ALA A 116 -1.07 -7.48 6.33
C ALA A 116 0.30 -7.76 6.96
N LEU A 117 0.48 -7.41 8.26
CA LEU A 117 1.71 -7.68 9.00
C LEU A 117 2.04 -9.17 9.04
N LEU A 118 1.04 -10.05 9.27
CA LEU A 118 1.26 -11.49 9.26
C LEU A 118 1.85 -11.96 7.91
N ALA A 119 1.29 -11.50 6.79
CA ALA A 119 1.78 -11.83 5.47
C ALA A 119 3.20 -11.27 5.24
N LEU A 120 3.42 -9.97 5.53
CA LEU A 120 4.71 -9.31 5.37
C LEU A 120 5.83 -9.96 6.18
N PHE A 121 5.55 -10.36 7.43
CA PHE A 121 6.55 -11.02 8.28
C PHE A 121 6.90 -12.44 7.84
N THR A 122 5.99 -13.12 7.14
CA THR A 122 6.23 -14.47 6.60
C THR A 122 6.83 -14.45 5.19
N SER A 123 6.69 -13.35 4.43
CA SER A 123 7.30 -13.23 3.11
C SER A 123 8.82 -13.19 3.22
N GLN A 124 9.49 -14.00 2.38
CA GLN A 124 10.94 -14.00 2.23
C GLN A 124 11.45 -12.86 1.33
N TYR A 125 10.54 -12.18 0.63
CA TYR A 125 10.87 -11.11 -0.33
C TYR A 125 10.75 -9.71 0.28
N VAL A 126 10.24 -9.62 1.50
CA VAL A 126 10.11 -8.35 2.23
C VAL A 126 11.23 -8.27 3.27
N ASP A 127 12.09 -7.27 3.15
CA ASP A 127 13.10 -6.98 4.15
C ASP A 127 12.46 -6.40 5.43
N LYS A 128 13.08 -6.62 6.57
CA LYS A 128 12.60 -6.16 7.88
C LYS A 128 13.68 -5.34 8.56
N ASP A 129 13.49 -4.03 8.58
CA ASP A 129 14.36 -3.10 9.28
C ASP A 129 13.76 -2.71 10.64
N TYR A 130 14.63 -2.60 11.64
CA TYR A 130 14.24 -2.27 13.00
C TYR A 130 14.96 -1.00 13.44
N TYR A 131 14.22 0.00 13.90
CA TYR A 131 14.75 1.28 14.34
C TYR A 131 14.60 1.44 15.86
N GLY A 132 15.56 2.11 16.49
CA GLY A 132 15.53 2.37 17.93
C GLY A 132 15.87 1.16 18.82
N ALA A 133 16.24 0.01 18.26
CA ALA A 133 16.77 -1.12 19.02
C ALA A 133 18.27 -0.90 19.36
N PRO A 134 18.81 -1.46 20.47
CA PRO A 134 20.23 -1.36 20.77
C PRO A 134 21.11 -1.84 19.61
N GLY A 135 21.97 -0.95 19.08
CA GLY A 135 22.87 -1.24 17.97
C GLY A 135 22.27 -1.01 16.57
N GLN A 136 21.09 -0.46 16.47
CA GLN A 136 20.43 -0.09 15.21
C GLN A 136 20.51 1.43 14.99
N PRO A 137 20.40 1.91 13.73
CA PRO A 137 20.38 3.33 13.44
C PRO A 137 19.21 4.03 14.15
N GLU A 138 19.47 5.23 14.68
CA GLU A 138 18.42 6.04 15.29
C GLU A 138 17.54 6.65 14.19
N GLY A 139 16.24 6.49 14.33
CA GLY A 139 15.20 7.13 13.51
C GLY A 139 14.72 6.28 12.33
N ALA A 140 13.41 6.30 12.12
CA ALA A 140 12.81 5.82 10.89
C ALA A 140 13.22 6.74 9.71
N PRO A 141 13.24 6.25 8.47
CA PRO A 141 13.48 7.10 7.31
C PRO A 141 12.47 8.24 7.26
N ASP A 142 12.94 9.45 6.95
CA ASP A 142 12.09 10.61 6.76
C ASP A 142 11.31 10.42 5.43
N LEU A 143 10.09 9.95 5.56
CA LEU A 143 9.19 9.69 4.43
C LEU A 143 8.26 10.91 4.23
N ALA A 144 8.87 12.06 3.95
CA ALA A 144 8.15 13.29 3.61
C ALA A 144 7.55 13.28 2.20
#